data_86f4ee9b52622a17b6454dc505552ada
#
_entry.id   86f4ee9b52622a17b6454dc505552ada
#
_cell.length_a   1.000
_cell.length_b   1.000
_cell.length_c   1.000
_cell.angle_alpha   90.00
_cell.angle_beta   90.00
_cell.angle_gamma   90.00
#
_symmetry.space_group_name_H-M   'P 1'
#
loop_
_entity.id
_entity.type
_entity.pdbx_description
1 polymer ?
#
loop_
_entity_poly.entity_id
_entity_poly.type
_entity_poly.pdbx_seq_one_letter_code
_entity_poly.pdbx_strand_id
1 'polypeptide(L)'
;MSKQVAAIAAMQTFLAVWLGQFASQVGSRMTQFSLTLWAWDLTQQATALALVGFFTQVPRLLITPFAGVVVDRWNRKQLMMVGDTVAGVSTLVMLWLYHSDQLQIWHLYGAGAVNGAFGQIQQLAYTTSMTLMVPRRHYSRAISLNFLSGYGSNIFGPAIAGVLYPFVGLRGIFMTDLGTFVVAAVTVLLVSIPQPKSEGTSETWYRELAVGFHFLAQRPGMIGILVTAALFQLANEMANAIHAPMILSRSGGSAQTLAVVLAMAGTGGMAGAILMTVWQGPRPRIYGVLFGMVGAGFSKVGISLARGLGWWMPMQFCSSLNFPVMGSSGNAIWLSKVPPEIQGRVFSISLLIKGLVAPLGRLLVGPLADNVFEPAMRPGGHWVPIFGRFFGSGQGAGIATLYGLCAISMVLIGLGGYCYPSLKTVDTNLPDYVTAKENSN
;
A
#
# COMPACT_ATOMS: atom_id res chain seq x y z
N MET A 1 -5.68 -33.71 -26.34
CA MET A 1 -6.40 -33.17 -25.17
C MET A 1 -7.41 -32.13 -25.64
N SER A 2 -8.68 -32.18 -25.24
CA SER A 2 -9.65 -31.16 -25.65
C SER A 2 -9.25 -29.78 -25.09
N LYS A 3 -9.56 -28.69 -25.82
CA LYS A 3 -9.27 -27.30 -25.40
C LYS A 3 -9.83 -26.98 -23.99
N GLN A 4 -10.90 -27.66 -23.59
CA GLN A 4 -11.50 -27.53 -22.26
C GLN A 4 -10.63 -28.16 -21.15
N VAL A 5 -10.07 -29.36 -21.38
CA VAL A 5 -9.18 -30.03 -20.40
C VAL A 5 -7.91 -29.21 -20.15
N ALA A 6 -7.32 -28.65 -21.23
CA ALA A 6 -6.16 -27.76 -21.11
C ALA A 6 -6.48 -26.47 -20.33
N ALA A 7 -7.67 -25.90 -20.52
CA ALA A 7 -8.08 -24.68 -19.80
C ALA A 7 -8.37 -24.95 -18.30
N ILE A 8 -8.89 -26.14 -17.96
CA ILE A 8 -9.10 -26.53 -16.55
C ILE A 8 -7.75 -26.76 -15.87
N ALA A 9 -6.83 -27.48 -16.51
CA ALA A 9 -5.48 -27.70 -15.99
C ALA A 9 -4.72 -26.39 -15.76
N ALA A 10 -4.81 -25.43 -16.71
CA ALA A 10 -4.22 -24.11 -16.58
C ALA A 10 -4.77 -23.33 -15.37
N MET A 11 -6.08 -23.39 -15.13
CA MET A 11 -6.71 -22.74 -13.98
C MET A 11 -6.29 -23.41 -12.65
N GLN A 12 -6.20 -24.75 -12.59
CA GLN A 12 -5.73 -25.47 -11.41
C GLN A 12 -4.27 -25.10 -11.08
N THR A 13 -3.43 -25.01 -12.10
CA THR A 13 -2.03 -24.56 -12.00
C THR A 13 -1.94 -23.16 -11.42
N PHE A 14 -2.73 -22.22 -11.94
CA PHE A 14 -2.80 -20.86 -11.42
C PHE A 14 -3.26 -20.82 -9.97
N LEU A 15 -4.32 -21.57 -9.63
CA LEU A 15 -4.86 -21.62 -8.26
C LEU A 15 -3.86 -22.20 -7.26
N ALA A 16 -3.08 -23.22 -7.65
CA ALA A 16 -2.02 -23.77 -6.80
C ALA A 16 -0.94 -22.73 -6.47
N VAL A 17 -0.44 -22.01 -7.49
CA VAL A 17 0.53 -20.91 -7.28
C VAL A 17 -0.08 -19.79 -6.47
N TRP A 18 -1.32 -19.41 -6.77
CA TRP A 18 -2.03 -18.36 -6.06
C TRP A 18 -2.21 -18.67 -4.58
N LEU A 19 -2.62 -19.89 -4.22
CA LEU A 19 -2.77 -20.33 -2.83
C LEU A 19 -1.43 -20.32 -2.08
N GLY A 20 -0.37 -20.82 -2.71
CA GLY A 20 0.97 -20.80 -2.14
C GLY A 20 1.45 -19.38 -1.87
N GLN A 21 1.32 -18.50 -2.87
CA GLN A 21 1.70 -17.09 -2.74
C GLN A 21 0.81 -16.34 -1.73
N PHE A 22 -0.48 -16.66 -1.65
CA PHE A 22 -1.36 -16.08 -0.63
C PHE A 22 -0.95 -16.48 0.79
N ALA A 23 -0.66 -17.76 1.01
CA ALA A 23 -0.18 -18.26 2.31
C ALA A 23 1.12 -17.55 2.72
N SER A 24 2.09 -17.44 1.80
CA SER A 24 3.35 -16.74 2.05
C SER A 24 3.14 -15.24 2.33
N GLN A 25 2.24 -14.58 1.60
CA GLN A 25 1.89 -13.19 1.88
C GLN A 25 1.29 -13.01 3.29
N VAL A 26 0.43 -13.93 3.73
CA VAL A 26 -0.12 -13.91 5.10
C VAL A 26 1.00 -14.07 6.12
N GLY A 27 1.91 -15.05 5.96
CA GLY A 27 3.08 -15.26 6.82
C GLY A 27 3.95 -14.00 6.92
N SER A 28 4.30 -13.41 5.78
CA SER A 28 5.11 -12.18 5.73
C SER A 28 4.40 -10.97 6.37
N ARG A 29 3.06 -10.87 6.28
CA ARG A 29 2.29 -9.85 7.01
C ARG A 29 2.26 -10.10 8.52
N MET A 30 2.23 -11.38 8.95
CA MET A 30 2.38 -11.74 10.37
C MET A 30 3.75 -11.31 10.90
N THR A 31 4.81 -11.62 10.16
CA THR A 31 6.19 -11.21 10.49
C THR A 31 6.32 -9.68 10.56
N GLN A 32 5.82 -8.96 9.57
CA GLN A 32 5.84 -7.49 9.55
C GLN A 32 5.10 -6.88 10.74
N PHE A 33 3.94 -7.41 11.08
CA PHE A 33 3.17 -6.97 12.26
C PHE A 33 3.94 -7.22 13.56
N SER A 34 4.50 -8.42 13.73
CA SER A 34 5.23 -8.82 14.93
C SER A 34 6.55 -8.05 15.08
N LEU A 35 7.25 -7.78 13.99
CA LEU A 35 8.43 -6.90 14.00
C LEU A 35 8.07 -5.45 14.36
N THR A 36 6.87 -4.98 13.99
CA THR A 36 6.39 -3.66 14.41
C THR A 36 6.19 -3.61 15.92
N LEU A 37 5.63 -4.66 16.52
CA LEU A 37 5.47 -4.76 17.98
C LEU A 37 6.84 -4.81 18.68
N TRP A 38 7.70 -5.70 18.22
CA TRP A 38 9.06 -5.86 18.79
C TRP A 38 9.88 -4.57 18.71
N ALA A 39 9.84 -3.90 17.54
CA ALA A 39 10.55 -2.64 17.33
C ALA A 39 9.99 -1.51 18.24
N TRP A 40 8.68 -1.50 18.46
CA TRP A 40 8.05 -0.57 19.39
C TRP A 40 8.46 -0.86 20.83
N ASP A 41 8.41 -2.13 21.26
CA ASP A 41 8.81 -2.53 22.62
C ASP A 41 10.27 -2.19 22.91
N LEU A 42 11.14 -2.35 21.90
CA LEU A 42 12.57 -2.06 22.01
C LEU A 42 12.87 -0.55 22.08
N THR A 43 12.21 0.25 21.26
CA THR A 43 12.62 1.64 21.02
C THR A 43 11.68 2.68 21.63
N GLN A 44 10.40 2.38 21.72
CA GLN A 44 9.33 3.31 22.08
C GLN A 44 9.35 4.58 21.20
N GLN A 45 9.89 4.49 19.97
CA GLN A 45 10.09 5.60 19.06
C GLN A 45 9.31 5.40 17.75
N ALA A 46 8.56 6.42 17.37
CA ALA A 46 7.87 6.45 16.07
C ALA A 46 8.86 6.53 14.89
N THR A 47 10.01 7.19 15.09
CA THR A 47 11.09 7.29 14.11
C THR A 47 11.59 5.91 13.68
N ALA A 48 11.83 5.00 14.62
CA ALA A 48 12.31 3.65 14.33
C ALA A 48 11.36 2.90 13.37
N LEU A 49 10.06 2.95 13.64
CA LEU A 49 9.04 2.30 12.81
C LEU A 49 8.88 2.98 11.44
N ALA A 50 8.89 4.30 11.41
CA ALA A 50 8.80 5.07 10.16
C ALA A 50 9.99 4.78 9.24
N LEU A 51 11.21 4.64 9.79
CA LEU A 51 12.42 4.29 9.04
C LEU A 51 12.38 2.85 8.48
N VAL A 52 11.80 1.87 9.18
CA VAL A 52 11.55 0.53 8.57
C VAL A 52 10.75 0.66 7.29
N GLY A 53 9.67 1.45 7.32
CA GLY A 53 8.86 1.72 6.13
C GLY A 53 9.61 2.49 5.04
N PHE A 54 10.44 3.46 5.42
CA PHE A 54 11.28 4.23 4.50
C PHE A 54 12.29 3.33 3.77
N PHE A 55 13.07 2.53 4.50
CA PHE A 55 14.06 1.64 3.93
C PHE A 55 13.45 0.51 3.08
N THR A 56 12.20 0.13 3.33
CA THR A 56 11.48 -0.80 2.45
C THR A 56 11.01 -0.11 1.16
N GLN A 57 10.50 1.12 1.25
CA GLN A 57 9.87 1.80 0.13
C GLN A 57 10.86 2.42 -0.86
N VAL A 58 11.98 2.98 -0.36
CA VAL A 58 12.99 3.63 -1.23
C VAL A 58 13.62 2.66 -2.21
N PRO A 59 14.17 1.51 -1.80
CA PRO A 59 14.73 0.54 -2.73
C PRO A 59 13.69 -0.02 -3.70
N ARG A 60 12.46 -0.25 -3.23
CA ARG A 60 11.34 -0.64 -4.07
C ARG A 60 11.08 0.36 -5.19
N LEU A 61 11.07 1.66 -4.86
CA LEU A 61 10.88 2.73 -5.82
C LEU A 61 12.03 2.82 -6.83
N LEU A 62 13.27 2.75 -6.34
CA LEU A 62 14.48 2.84 -7.16
C LEU A 62 14.58 1.69 -8.16
N ILE A 63 14.17 0.48 -7.78
CA ILE A 63 14.22 -0.69 -8.66
C ILE A 63 13.06 -0.73 -9.67
N THR A 64 11.95 -0.03 -9.41
CA THR A 64 10.74 -0.09 -10.24
C THR A 64 10.98 0.18 -11.73
N PRO A 65 11.77 1.21 -12.15
CA PRO A 65 12.06 1.45 -13.56
C PRO A 65 12.84 0.31 -14.23
N PHE A 66 13.67 -0.39 -13.46
CA PHE A 66 14.52 -1.49 -13.95
C PHE A 66 13.82 -2.84 -13.88
N ALA A 67 12.84 -2.98 -12.98
CA ALA A 67 12.13 -4.25 -12.75
C ALA A 67 11.45 -4.77 -14.02
N GLY A 68 10.89 -3.89 -14.87
CA GLY A 68 10.30 -4.25 -16.16
C GLY A 68 11.32 -4.91 -17.08
N VAL A 69 12.48 -4.28 -17.25
CA VAL A 69 13.56 -4.79 -18.12
C VAL A 69 14.09 -6.14 -17.60
N VAL A 70 14.22 -6.29 -16.29
CA VAL A 70 14.64 -7.56 -15.68
C VAL A 70 13.61 -8.66 -15.94
N VAL A 71 12.32 -8.38 -15.74
CA VAL A 71 11.22 -9.36 -15.91
C VAL A 71 11.02 -9.75 -17.39
N ASP A 72 11.32 -8.85 -18.32
CA ASP A 72 11.21 -9.13 -19.76
C ASP A 72 12.40 -9.96 -20.30
N ARG A 73 13.59 -9.83 -19.69
CA ARG A 73 14.81 -10.52 -20.14
C ARG A 73 15.07 -11.84 -19.42
N TRP A 74 14.62 -11.99 -18.19
CA TRP A 74 14.91 -13.14 -17.36
C TRP A 74 13.70 -14.07 -17.22
N ASN A 75 13.97 -15.32 -16.82
CA ASN A 75 12.91 -16.30 -16.58
C ASN A 75 12.05 -15.88 -15.38
N ARG A 76 10.77 -15.62 -15.61
CA ARG A 76 9.83 -15.13 -14.59
C ARG A 76 9.69 -16.07 -13.41
N LYS A 77 9.72 -17.40 -13.65
CA LYS A 77 9.71 -18.40 -12.58
C LYS A 77 10.94 -18.26 -11.67
N GLN A 78 12.14 -18.09 -12.28
CA GLN A 78 13.36 -17.88 -11.51
C GLN A 78 13.32 -16.58 -10.71
N LEU A 79 12.80 -15.49 -11.29
CA LEU A 79 12.65 -14.23 -10.57
C LEU A 79 11.69 -14.32 -9.38
N MET A 80 10.58 -15.05 -9.52
CA MET A 80 9.68 -15.33 -8.39
C MET A 80 10.39 -16.14 -7.32
N MET A 81 11.12 -17.19 -7.71
CA MET A 81 11.89 -18.02 -6.76
C MET A 81 12.98 -17.25 -6.05
N VAL A 82 13.71 -16.36 -6.76
CA VAL A 82 14.74 -15.49 -6.16
C VAL A 82 14.09 -14.54 -5.14
N GLY A 83 12.97 -13.90 -5.48
CA GLY A 83 12.25 -13.02 -4.57
C GLY A 83 11.75 -13.75 -3.31
N ASP A 84 11.12 -14.92 -3.48
CA ASP A 84 10.70 -15.78 -2.37
C ASP A 84 11.92 -16.20 -1.52
N THR A 85 13.02 -16.64 -2.14
CA THR A 85 14.23 -17.08 -1.42
C THR A 85 14.86 -15.95 -0.63
N VAL A 86 14.93 -14.75 -1.20
CA VAL A 86 15.45 -13.56 -0.50
C VAL A 86 14.58 -13.24 0.73
N ALA A 87 13.26 -13.30 0.61
CA ALA A 87 12.36 -13.09 1.72
C ALA A 87 12.56 -14.17 2.81
N GLY A 88 12.60 -15.45 2.42
CA GLY A 88 12.85 -16.56 3.36
C GLY A 88 14.21 -16.48 4.06
N VAL A 89 15.29 -16.17 3.33
CA VAL A 89 16.62 -15.95 3.90
C VAL A 89 16.61 -14.74 4.86
N SER A 90 15.94 -13.66 4.50
CA SER A 90 15.80 -12.49 5.40
C SER A 90 15.11 -12.89 6.71
N THR A 91 14.02 -13.66 6.65
CA THR A 91 13.34 -14.16 7.85
C THR A 91 14.22 -15.11 8.66
N LEU A 92 15.01 -15.98 7.99
CA LEU A 92 15.93 -16.90 8.64
C LEU A 92 17.06 -16.14 9.38
N VAL A 93 17.64 -15.13 8.74
CA VAL A 93 18.67 -14.28 9.35
C VAL A 93 18.10 -13.54 10.56
N MET A 94 16.87 -12.99 10.45
CA MET A 94 16.22 -12.32 11.57
C MET A 94 15.94 -13.29 12.73
N LEU A 95 15.50 -14.52 12.44
CA LEU A 95 15.29 -15.57 13.44
C LEU A 95 16.60 -15.94 14.14
N TRP A 96 17.68 -16.08 13.39
CA TRP A 96 19.00 -16.39 13.95
C TRP A 96 19.52 -15.26 14.83
N LEU A 97 19.44 -14.00 14.38
CA LEU A 97 19.82 -12.82 15.18
C LEU A 97 18.96 -12.68 16.44
N TYR A 98 17.66 -12.96 16.33
CA TYR A 98 16.77 -12.94 17.49
C TYR A 98 17.12 -14.04 18.50
N HIS A 99 17.43 -15.25 18.02
CA HIS A 99 17.81 -16.37 18.90
C HIS A 99 19.14 -16.16 19.63
N SER A 100 20.06 -15.43 19.00
CA SER A 100 21.39 -15.07 19.58
C SER A 100 21.36 -13.77 20.38
N ASP A 101 20.18 -13.18 20.63
CA ASP A 101 19.99 -11.90 21.32
C ASP A 101 20.75 -10.72 20.69
N GLN A 102 21.06 -10.84 19.37
CA GLN A 102 21.79 -9.83 18.61
C GLN A 102 20.90 -9.00 17.66
N LEU A 103 19.58 -9.26 17.63
CA LEU A 103 18.70 -8.53 16.78
C LEU A 103 18.62 -7.06 17.23
N GLN A 104 18.85 -6.15 16.30
CA GLN A 104 18.80 -4.69 16.49
C GLN A 104 17.94 -4.04 15.42
N ILE A 105 17.48 -2.82 15.66
CA ILE A 105 16.56 -2.11 14.77
C ILE A 105 17.12 -1.90 13.36
N TRP A 106 18.42 -1.65 13.22
CA TRP A 106 19.04 -1.45 11.91
C TRP A 106 19.05 -2.71 11.02
N HIS A 107 18.96 -3.92 11.61
CA HIS A 107 18.78 -5.15 10.83
C HIS A 107 17.44 -5.15 10.11
N LEU A 108 16.39 -4.56 10.72
CA LEU A 108 15.08 -4.39 10.09
C LEU A 108 15.17 -3.44 8.90
N TYR A 109 16.00 -2.39 8.99
CA TYR A 109 16.22 -1.46 7.87
C TYR A 109 16.89 -2.18 6.70
N GLY A 110 17.94 -2.96 6.97
CA GLY A 110 18.64 -3.75 5.95
C GLY A 110 17.72 -4.78 5.28
N ALA A 111 17.02 -5.58 6.09
CA ALA A 111 16.06 -6.56 5.57
C ALA A 111 14.90 -5.89 4.81
N GLY A 112 14.40 -4.75 5.31
CA GLY A 112 13.39 -3.96 4.61
C GLY A 112 13.86 -3.49 3.24
N ALA A 113 15.11 -3.00 3.14
CA ALA A 113 15.70 -2.55 1.89
C ALA A 113 15.82 -3.67 0.86
N VAL A 114 16.35 -4.82 1.28
CA VAL A 114 16.52 -6.00 0.43
C VAL A 114 15.15 -6.54 -0.02
N ASN A 115 14.22 -6.74 0.93
CA ASN A 115 12.87 -7.25 0.63
C ASN A 115 12.06 -6.25 -0.22
N GLY A 116 12.26 -4.95 -0.06
CA GLY A 116 11.63 -3.93 -0.89
C GLY A 116 12.06 -4.02 -2.35
N ALA A 117 13.36 -4.14 -2.61
CA ALA A 117 13.92 -4.24 -3.96
C ALA A 117 13.50 -5.55 -4.66
N PHE A 118 13.78 -6.70 -4.05
CA PHE A 118 13.49 -8.00 -4.64
C PHE A 118 11.99 -8.29 -4.70
N GLY A 119 11.22 -7.86 -3.71
CA GLY A 119 9.76 -7.98 -3.69
C GLY A 119 9.08 -7.22 -4.83
N GLN A 120 9.64 -6.09 -5.30
CA GLN A 120 9.11 -5.37 -6.47
C GLN A 120 9.29 -6.18 -7.76
N ILE A 121 10.47 -6.78 -7.96
CA ILE A 121 10.76 -7.64 -9.12
C ILE A 121 9.85 -8.87 -9.09
N GLN A 122 9.74 -9.53 -7.94
CA GLN A 122 8.88 -10.70 -7.73
C GLN A 122 7.42 -10.39 -8.04
N GLN A 123 6.89 -9.29 -7.50
CA GLN A 123 5.50 -8.86 -7.70
C GLN A 123 5.21 -8.62 -9.18
N LEU A 124 6.13 -8.00 -9.91
CA LEU A 124 5.98 -7.76 -11.34
C LEU A 124 6.06 -9.08 -12.13
N ALA A 125 7.02 -9.95 -11.81
CA ALA A 125 7.15 -11.27 -12.42
C ALA A 125 5.89 -12.13 -12.21
N TYR A 126 5.33 -12.14 -10.99
CA TYR A 126 4.08 -12.84 -10.67
C TYR A 126 2.91 -12.28 -11.48
N THR A 127 2.69 -10.97 -11.48
CA THR A 127 1.56 -10.32 -12.15
C THR A 127 1.61 -10.54 -13.66
N THR A 128 2.79 -10.47 -14.26
CA THR A 128 2.97 -10.71 -15.70
C THR A 128 2.88 -12.19 -16.08
N SER A 129 3.27 -13.10 -15.17
CA SER A 129 3.09 -14.56 -15.36
C SER A 129 1.63 -14.98 -15.31
N MET A 130 0.81 -14.32 -14.50
CA MET A 130 -0.62 -14.61 -14.36
C MET A 130 -1.34 -14.54 -15.72
N THR A 131 -1.01 -13.56 -16.58
CA THR A 131 -1.62 -13.42 -17.90
C THR A 131 -1.26 -14.55 -18.88
N LEU A 132 -0.15 -15.25 -18.65
CA LEU A 132 0.28 -16.39 -19.45
C LEU A 132 -0.29 -17.73 -18.94
N MET A 133 -0.58 -17.81 -17.64
CA MET A 133 -1.08 -19.02 -16.99
C MET A 133 -2.60 -19.16 -17.12
N VAL A 134 -3.33 -18.04 -17.27
CA VAL A 134 -4.80 -18.05 -17.23
C VAL A 134 -5.37 -17.80 -18.64
N PRO A 135 -6.37 -18.58 -19.10
CA PRO A 135 -7.09 -18.31 -20.35
C PRO A 135 -7.77 -16.92 -20.32
N ARG A 136 -7.78 -16.21 -21.45
CA ARG A 136 -8.33 -14.83 -21.55
C ARG A 136 -9.74 -14.67 -20.92
N ARG A 137 -10.61 -15.68 -21.11
CA ARG A 137 -11.98 -15.70 -20.55
C ARG A 137 -12.03 -15.65 -19.01
N HIS A 138 -10.93 -15.96 -18.32
CA HIS A 138 -10.83 -16.02 -16.87
C HIS A 138 -9.93 -14.93 -16.26
N TYR A 139 -9.44 -13.97 -17.07
CA TYR A 139 -8.57 -12.89 -16.60
C TYR A 139 -9.21 -12.07 -15.47
N SER A 140 -10.48 -11.70 -15.62
CA SER A 140 -11.21 -10.96 -14.58
C SER A 140 -11.21 -11.72 -13.24
N ARG A 141 -11.42 -13.04 -13.27
CA ARG A 141 -11.40 -13.89 -12.07
C ARG A 141 -10.02 -13.96 -11.43
N ALA A 142 -8.96 -14.09 -12.22
CA ALA A 142 -7.58 -14.12 -11.73
C ALA A 142 -7.17 -12.77 -11.12
N ILE A 143 -7.55 -11.66 -11.74
CA ILE A 143 -7.32 -10.31 -11.22
C ILE A 143 -8.06 -10.12 -9.89
N SER A 144 -9.32 -10.54 -9.79
CA SER A 144 -10.10 -10.48 -8.54
C SER A 144 -9.46 -11.31 -7.42
N LEU A 145 -8.94 -12.51 -7.72
CA LEU A 145 -8.20 -13.33 -6.77
C LEU A 145 -6.91 -12.65 -6.30
N ASN A 146 -6.20 -11.94 -7.18
CA ASN A 146 -5.01 -11.19 -6.79
C ASN A 146 -5.34 -10.01 -5.85
N PHE A 147 -6.44 -9.29 -6.10
CA PHE A 147 -6.95 -8.28 -5.16
C PHE A 147 -7.35 -8.91 -3.82
N LEU A 148 -8.00 -10.07 -3.85
CA LEU A 148 -8.37 -10.81 -2.64
C LEU A 148 -7.14 -11.21 -1.84
N SER A 149 -6.04 -11.63 -2.48
CA SER A 149 -4.77 -11.89 -1.79
C SER A 149 -4.22 -10.65 -1.09
N GLY A 150 -4.21 -9.50 -1.77
CA GLY A 150 -3.71 -8.26 -1.20
C GLY A 150 -4.52 -7.79 0.02
N TYR A 151 -5.85 -7.71 -0.11
CA TYR A 151 -6.71 -7.32 1.01
C TYR A 151 -6.76 -8.39 2.10
N GLY A 152 -6.86 -9.67 1.70
CA GLY A 152 -6.93 -10.80 2.63
C GLY A 152 -5.67 -10.91 3.49
N SER A 153 -4.48 -10.83 2.90
CA SER A 153 -3.23 -10.88 3.67
C SER A 153 -3.09 -9.71 4.66
N ASN A 154 -3.57 -8.53 4.31
CA ASN A 154 -3.59 -7.38 5.20
C ASN A 154 -4.59 -7.50 6.37
N ILE A 155 -5.63 -8.34 6.22
CA ILE A 155 -6.59 -8.66 7.30
C ILE A 155 -6.07 -9.82 8.14
N PHE A 156 -5.80 -10.95 7.47
CA PHE A 156 -5.46 -12.20 8.15
C PHE A 156 -4.09 -12.16 8.81
N GLY A 157 -3.09 -11.52 8.19
CA GLY A 157 -1.75 -11.44 8.76
C GLY A 157 -1.72 -10.82 10.16
N PRO A 158 -2.13 -9.55 10.33
CA PRO A 158 -2.20 -8.92 11.66
C PRO A 158 -3.17 -9.61 12.61
N ALA A 159 -4.33 -10.09 12.13
CA ALA A 159 -5.32 -10.75 12.96
C ALA A 159 -4.78 -12.05 13.56
N ILE A 160 -4.16 -12.93 12.73
CA ILE A 160 -3.55 -14.17 13.18
C ILE A 160 -2.34 -13.88 14.07
N ALA A 161 -1.47 -12.94 13.68
CA ALA A 161 -0.32 -12.57 14.47
C ALA A 161 -0.71 -11.96 15.83
N GLY A 162 -1.73 -11.12 15.89
CA GLY A 162 -2.22 -10.53 17.14
C GLY A 162 -2.75 -11.56 18.13
N VAL A 163 -3.30 -12.66 17.62
CA VAL A 163 -3.73 -13.79 18.46
C VAL A 163 -2.56 -14.70 18.85
N LEU A 164 -1.69 -15.03 17.90
CA LEU A 164 -0.60 -15.99 18.13
C LEU A 164 0.60 -15.40 18.87
N TYR A 165 0.94 -14.13 18.61
CA TYR A 165 2.14 -13.48 19.15
C TYR A 165 2.28 -13.61 20.67
N PRO A 166 1.22 -13.42 21.50
CA PRO A 166 1.33 -13.58 22.96
C PRO A 166 1.70 -15.00 23.41
N PHE A 167 1.41 -16.02 22.60
CA PHE A 167 1.65 -17.43 22.93
C PHE A 167 2.97 -17.96 22.39
N VAL A 168 3.32 -17.61 21.14
CA VAL A 168 4.47 -18.18 20.45
C VAL A 168 5.65 -17.19 20.32
N GLY A 169 5.43 -15.92 20.65
CA GLY A 169 6.41 -14.85 20.52
C GLY A 169 6.87 -14.61 19.08
N LEU A 170 7.88 -13.76 18.92
CA LEU A 170 8.46 -13.44 17.62
C LEU A 170 9.08 -14.67 16.93
N ARG A 171 9.68 -15.59 17.70
CA ARG A 171 10.28 -16.82 17.21
C ARG A 171 9.26 -17.71 16.50
N GLY A 172 8.10 -17.93 17.11
CA GLY A 172 7.04 -18.74 16.52
C GLY A 172 6.45 -18.13 15.26
N ILE A 173 6.36 -16.80 15.20
CA ILE A 173 5.91 -16.09 14.00
C ILE A 173 6.91 -16.26 12.86
N PHE A 174 8.23 -16.12 13.10
CA PHE A 174 9.26 -16.38 12.09
C PHE A 174 9.20 -17.82 11.55
N MET A 175 8.98 -18.81 12.44
CA MET A 175 8.85 -20.21 12.01
C MET A 175 7.61 -20.42 11.16
N THR A 176 6.49 -19.76 11.48
CA THR A 176 5.25 -19.82 10.68
C THR A 176 5.48 -19.22 9.30
N ASP A 177 6.15 -18.05 9.22
CA ASP A 177 6.49 -17.40 7.95
C ASP A 177 7.39 -18.29 7.08
N LEU A 178 8.45 -18.86 7.66
CA LEU A 178 9.30 -19.83 6.97
C LEU A 178 8.53 -21.05 6.46
N GLY A 179 7.58 -21.57 7.24
CA GLY A 179 6.70 -22.66 6.82
C GLY A 179 5.84 -22.30 5.62
N THR A 180 5.21 -21.10 5.64
CA THR A 180 4.40 -20.62 4.51
C THR A 180 5.27 -20.30 3.29
N PHE A 181 6.50 -19.80 3.47
CA PHE A 181 7.48 -19.63 2.42
C PHE A 181 7.81 -20.96 1.72
N VAL A 182 8.09 -22.02 2.49
CA VAL A 182 8.37 -23.34 1.93
C VAL A 182 7.20 -23.83 1.08
N VAL A 183 5.95 -23.65 1.54
CA VAL A 183 4.76 -23.98 0.77
C VAL A 183 4.71 -23.21 -0.55
N ALA A 184 4.97 -21.90 -0.54
CA ALA A 184 5.00 -21.09 -1.76
C ALA A 184 6.12 -21.51 -2.72
N ALA A 185 7.33 -21.71 -2.20
CA ALA A 185 8.48 -22.14 -3.00
C ALA A 185 8.22 -23.50 -3.67
N VAL A 186 7.68 -24.48 -2.95
CA VAL A 186 7.33 -25.80 -3.49
C VAL A 186 6.25 -25.69 -4.57
N THR A 187 5.21 -24.88 -4.37
CA THR A 187 4.17 -24.69 -5.40
C THR A 187 4.73 -24.07 -6.68
N VAL A 188 5.62 -23.08 -6.59
CA VAL A 188 6.28 -22.46 -7.75
C VAL A 188 7.24 -23.46 -8.42
N LEU A 189 7.98 -24.26 -7.65
CA LEU A 189 8.90 -25.28 -8.17
C LEU A 189 8.17 -26.35 -9.00
N LEU A 190 7.04 -26.85 -8.51
CA LEU A 190 6.27 -27.93 -9.15
C LEU A 190 5.52 -27.48 -10.40
N VAL A 191 5.27 -26.18 -10.56
CA VAL A 191 4.49 -25.62 -11.65
C VAL A 191 5.38 -25.16 -12.81
N SER A 192 4.98 -25.50 -14.04
CA SER A 192 5.59 -24.94 -15.25
C SER A 192 4.95 -23.58 -15.58
N ILE A 193 5.73 -22.50 -15.51
CA ILE A 193 5.29 -21.15 -15.87
C ILE A 193 5.74 -20.86 -17.30
N PRO A 194 4.81 -20.59 -18.23
CA PRO A 194 5.15 -20.24 -19.60
C PRO A 194 6.00 -18.96 -19.66
N GLN A 195 6.95 -18.93 -20.59
CA GLN A 195 7.78 -17.74 -20.82
C GLN A 195 7.35 -17.04 -22.11
N PRO A 196 7.25 -15.70 -22.15
CA PRO A 196 7.02 -14.98 -23.39
C PRO A 196 8.26 -15.09 -24.28
N LYS A 197 8.04 -15.08 -25.60
CA LYS A 197 9.13 -14.81 -26.54
C LYS A 197 9.51 -13.35 -26.41
N SER A 198 10.76 -13.08 -26.05
CA SER A 198 11.26 -11.72 -25.91
C SER A 198 11.32 -11.04 -27.28
N GLU A 199 10.40 -10.14 -27.57
CA GLU A 199 10.53 -9.16 -28.64
C GLU A 199 11.02 -7.86 -28.00
N GLY A 200 12.32 -7.66 -28.03
CA GLY A 200 12.95 -6.49 -27.42
C GLY A 200 12.65 -5.21 -28.20
N THR A 201 11.71 -4.43 -27.74
CA THR A 201 11.56 -3.03 -28.14
C THR A 201 12.16 -2.13 -27.08
N SER A 202 13.38 -1.66 -27.32
CA SER A 202 14.03 -0.67 -26.46
C SER A 202 13.72 0.74 -26.97
N GLU A 203 12.53 1.27 -26.72
CA GLU A 203 12.39 2.72 -26.70
C GLU A 203 12.97 3.27 -25.40
N THR A 204 13.69 4.39 -25.48
CA THR A 204 14.38 4.99 -24.35
C THR A 204 13.37 5.57 -23.37
N TRP A 205 13.29 5.01 -22.15
CA TRP A 205 12.32 5.32 -21.09
C TRP A 205 12.15 6.81 -20.77
N TYR A 206 13.22 7.62 -20.90
CA TYR A 206 13.13 9.08 -20.67
C TYR A 206 12.31 9.80 -21.75
N ARG A 207 12.31 9.30 -22.97
CA ARG A 207 11.53 9.86 -24.09
C ARG A 207 10.03 9.61 -23.88
N GLU A 208 9.70 8.45 -23.38
CA GLU A 208 8.33 8.10 -23.03
C GLU A 208 7.79 8.94 -21.87
N LEU A 209 8.61 9.21 -20.84
CA LEU A 209 8.25 10.10 -19.75
C LEU A 209 8.05 11.54 -20.24
N ALA A 210 8.90 12.03 -21.15
CA ALA A 210 8.76 13.38 -21.71
C ALA A 210 7.42 13.57 -22.43
N VAL A 211 6.95 12.60 -23.20
CA VAL A 211 5.64 12.63 -23.88
C VAL A 211 4.49 12.72 -22.87
N GLY A 212 4.53 11.90 -21.83
CA GLY A 212 3.50 11.92 -20.79
C GLY A 212 3.49 13.24 -20.01
N PHE A 213 4.68 13.80 -19.68
CA PHE A 213 4.79 15.09 -19.00
C PHE A 213 4.26 16.24 -19.85
N HIS A 214 4.59 16.26 -21.15
CA HIS A 214 4.09 17.26 -22.09
C HIS A 214 2.56 17.22 -22.23
N PHE A 215 1.99 16.01 -22.28
CA PHE A 215 0.53 15.83 -22.31
C PHE A 215 -0.15 16.42 -21.08
N LEU A 216 0.43 16.20 -19.89
CA LEU A 216 -0.09 16.72 -18.63
C LEU A 216 0.06 18.25 -18.54
N ALA A 217 1.21 18.78 -18.98
CA ALA A 217 1.50 20.22 -18.91
C ALA A 217 0.49 21.08 -19.69
N GLN A 218 -0.09 20.52 -20.75
CA GLN A 218 -1.11 21.20 -21.57
C GLN A 218 -2.52 21.15 -20.97
N ARG A 219 -2.74 20.43 -19.84
CA ARG A 219 -4.05 20.19 -19.23
C ARG A 219 -4.09 20.54 -17.75
N PRO A 220 -4.39 21.82 -17.39
CA PRO A 220 -4.34 22.29 -16.00
C PRO A 220 -5.21 21.46 -15.04
N GLY A 221 -6.36 20.95 -15.50
CA GLY A 221 -7.22 20.10 -14.68
C GLY A 221 -6.56 18.75 -14.32
N MET A 222 -5.79 18.16 -15.24
CA MET A 222 -5.07 16.91 -14.99
C MET A 222 -3.89 17.12 -14.04
N ILE A 223 -3.17 18.26 -14.17
CA ILE A 223 -2.15 18.68 -13.19
C ILE A 223 -2.79 18.88 -11.82
N GLY A 224 -3.96 19.53 -11.76
CA GLY A 224 -4.69 19.73 -10.52
C GLY A 224 -5.00 18.40 -9.80
N ILE A 225 -5.48 17.39 -10.52
CA ILE A 225 -5.69 16.03 -9.96
C ILE A 225 -4.36 15.46 -9.43
N LEU A 226 -3.29 15.57 -10.20
CA LEU A 226 -1.99 15.00 -9.84
C LEU A 226 -1.40 15.64 -8.59
N VAL A 227 -1.42 16.99 -8.52
CA VAL A 227 -0.93 17.77 -7.37
C VAL A 227 -1.77 17.48 -6.13
N THR A 228 -3.10 17.52 -6.25
CA THR A 228 -4.01 17.22 -5.14
C THR A 228 -3.80 15.79 -4.63
N ALA A 229 -3.66 14.82 -5.54
CA ALA A 229 -3.38 13.44 -5.17
C ALA A 229 -1.99 13.27 -4.53
N ALA A 230 -0.96 13.98 -4.98
CA ALA A 230 0.38 13.93 -4.40
C ALA A 230 0.42 14.54 -2.99
N LEU A 231 -0.20 15.70 -2.78
CA LEU A 231 -0.31 16.33 -1.46
C LEU A 231 -1.12 15.45 -0.48
N PHE A 232 -2.24 14.91 -0.94
CA PHE A 232 -3.03 13.97 -0.15
C PHE A 232 -2.21 12.72 0.23
N GLN A 233 -1.46 12.16 -0.74
CA GLN A 233 -0.60 11.01 -0.50
C GLN A 233 0.50 11.31 0.52
N LEU A 234 1.11 12.50 0.48
CA LEU A 234 2.10 12.91 1.48
C LEU A 234 1.50 12.90 2.89
N ALA A 235 0.39 13.60 3.10
CA ALA A 235 -0.27 13.66 4.41
C ALA A 235 -0.74 12.26 4.87
N ASN A 236 -1.25 11.44 3.95
CA ASN A 236 -1.68 10.07 4.23
C ASN A 236 -0.51 9.16 4.62
N GLU A 237 0.64 9.24 3.93
CA GLU A 237 1.82 8.43 4.26
C GLU A 237 2.45 8.85 5.60
N MET A 238 2.46 10.14 5.89
CA MET A 238 2.85 10.65 7.22
C MET A 238 1.95 10.05 8.30
N ALA A 239 0.63 10.15 8.15
CA ALA A 239 -0.32 9.57 9.11
C ALA A 239 -0.14 8.04 9.23
N ASN A 240 0.00 7.32 8.12
CA ASN A 240 0.15 5.86 8.14
C ASN A 240 1.44 5.40 8.84
N ALA A 241 2.54 6.15 8.70
CA ALA A 241 3.81 5.79 9.32
C ALA A 241 3.77 5.86 10.86
N ILE A 242 2.98 6.79 11.42
CA ILE A 242 2.82 6.96 12.87
C ILE A 242 1.54 6.34 13.41
N HIS A 243 0.76 5.64 12.58
CA HIS A 243 -0.50 5.02 13.00
C HIS A 243 -0.28 3.92 14.05
N ALA A 244 0.62 2.96 13.78
CA ALA A 244 0.93 1.91 14.73
C ALA A 244 1.55 2.44 16.03
N PRO A 245 2.57 3.34 16.02
CA PRO A 245 3.06 4.02 17.22
C PRO A 245 1.97 4.69 18.04
N MET A 246 1.04 5.40 17.37
CA MET A 246 -0.07 6.07 18.05
C MET A 246 -1.00 5.09 18.77
N ILE A 247 -1.40 4.02 18.11
CA ILE A 247 -2.29 3.00 18.70
C ILE A 247 -1.58 2.29 19.85
N LEU A 248 -0.32 1.87 19.65
CA LEU A 248 0.45 1.16 20.69
C LEU A 248 0.70 2.03 21.91
N SER A 249 1.14 3.28 21.74
CA SER A 249 1.40 4.20 22.85
C SER A 249 0.14 4.48 23.68
N ARG A 250 -1.03 4.55 23.04
CA ARG A 250 -2.32 4.84 23.68
C ARG A 250 -3.07 3.61 24.20
N SER A 251 -2.67 2.41 23.78
CA SER A 251 -3.27 1.14 24.23
C SER A 251 -2.39 0.37 25.23
N GLY A 252 -1.30 0.98 25.72
CA GLY A 252 -0.34 0.31 26.61
C GLY A 252 0.42 -0.84 25.94
N GLY A 253 0.74 -0.72 24.64
CA GLY A 253 1.47 -1.75 23.88
C GLY A 253 0.60 -2.91 23.38
N SER A 254 -0.74 -2.80 23.45
CA SER A 254 -1.63 -3.92 23.12
C SER A 254 -1.55 -4.36 21.66
N ALA A 255 -0.92 -5.52 21.42
CA ALA A 255 -0.85 -6.18 20.11
C ALA A 255 -2.25 -6.48 19.54
N GLN A 256 -3.17 -6.94 20.40
CA GLN A 256 -4.54 -7.27 20.00
C GLN A 256 -5.29 -6.02 19.52
N THR A 257 -5.14 -4.89 20.24
CA THR A 257 -5.77 -3.63 19.82
C THR A 257 -5.28 -3.20 18.44
N LEU A 258 -3.98 -3.21 18.21
CA LEU A 258 -3.41 -2.87 16.92
C LEU A 258 -3.89 -3.84 15.82
N ALA A 259 -3.90 -5.14 16.09
CA ALA A 259 -4.36 -6.16 15.14
C ALA A 259 -5.82 -5.94 14.71
N VAL A 260 -6.72 -5.67 15.67
CA VAL A 260 -8.14 -5.40 15.40
C VAL A 260 -8.30 -4.14 14.55
N VAL A 261 -7.59 -3.06 14.88
CA VAL A 261 -7.64 -1.80 14.11
C VAL A 261 -7.17 -2.01 12.67
N LEU A 262 -6.07 -2.77 12.46
CA LEU A 262 -5.58 -3.10 11.12
C LEU A 262 -6.52 -4.04 10.35
N ALA A 263 -7.17 -4.99 11.03
CA ALA A 263 -8.20 -5.83 10.41
C ALA A 263 -9.40 -4.99 9.94
N MET A 264 -9.82 -3.98 10.72
CA MET A 264 -10.86 -3.03 10.31
C MET A 264 -10.44 -2.19 9.09
N ALA A 265 -9.16 -1.90 8.94
CA ALA A 265 -8.65 -1.25 7.73
C ALA A 265 -8.86 -2.14 6.48
N GLY A 266 -8.53 -3.42 6.58
CA GLY A 266 -8.72 -4.37 5.49
C GLY A 266 -10.20 -4.57 5.13
N THR A 267 -11.06 -4.79 6.13
CA THR A 267 -12.50 -4.98 5.94
C THR A 267 -13.18 -3.73 5.36
N GLY A 268 -12.80 -2.52 5.82
CA GLY A 268 -13.27 -1.26 5.26
C GLY A 268 -12.89 -1.09 3.79
N GLY A 269 -11.63 -1.39 3.43
CA GLY A 269 -11.17 -1.35 2.05
C GLY A 269 -11.91 -2.34 1.14
N MET A 270 -12.17 -3.56 1.64
CA MET A 270 -12.97 -4.56 0.92
C MET A 270 -14.41 -4.08 0.72
N ALA A 271 -15.04 -3.57 1.77
CA ALA A 271 -16.41 -3.02 1.70
C ALA A 271 -16.50 -1.86 0.70
N GLY A 272 -15.50 -0.96 0.69
CA GLY A 272 -15.42 0.14 -0.27
C GLY A 272 -15.27 -0.34 -1.71
N ALA A 273 -14.47 -1.38 -1.95
CA ALA A 273 -14.34 -1.98 -3.27
C ALA A 273 -15.66 -2.62 -3.75
N ILE A 274 -16.35 -3.36 -2.87
CA ILE A 274 -17.68 -3.93 -3.16
C ILE A 274 -18.68 -2.80 -3.44
N LEU A 275 -18.70 -1.75 -2.61
CA LEU A 275 -19.55 -0.59 -2.81
C LEU A 275 -19.37 0.01 -4.21
N MET A 276 -18.14 0.18 -4.66
CA MET A 276 -17.85 0.76 -5.98
C MET A 276 -18.25 -0.15 -7.14
N THR A 277 -18.28 -1.47 -6.97
CA THR A 277 -18.79 -2.39 -8.01
C THR A 277 -20.29 -2.27 -8.20
N VAL A 278 -21.04 -2.00 -7.12
CA VAL A 278 -22.50 -1.88 -7.15
C VAL A 278 -22.94 -0.45 -7.52
N TRP A 279 -22.35 0.55 -6.87
CA TRP A 279 -22.78 1.95 -7.02
C TRP A 279 -22.17 2.68 -8.21
N GLN A 280 -20.96 2.24 -8.68
CA GLN A 280 -20.18 2.87 -9.77
C GLN A 280 -19.68 4.30 -9.48
N GLY A 281 -19.92 4.83 -8.29
CA GLY A 281 -19.47 6.15 -7.87
C GLY A 281 -20.33 7.32 -8.34
N PRO A 282 -20.03 8.53 -7.85
CA PRO A 282 -20.78 9.75 -8.21
C PRO A 282 -20.40 10.24 -9.61
N ARG A 283 -21.31 10.99 -10.21
CA ARG A 283 -21.09 11.77 -11.44
C ARG A 283 -21.31 13.26 -11.14
N PRO A 284 -20.38 14.14 -11.48
CA PRO A 284 -19.03 13.93 -12.05
C PRO A 284 -18.10 13.11 -11.17
N ARG A 285 -17.20 12.31 -11.78
CA ARG A 285 -16.28 11.39 -11.11
C ARG A 285 -15.31 12.10 -10.16
N ILE A 286 -14.97 13.36 -10.43
CA ILE A 286 -14.08 14.17 -9.57
C ILE A 286 -14.64 14.31 -8.15
N TYR A 287 -15.95 14.34 -7.99
CA TYR A 287 -16.55 14.38 -6.64
C TYR A 287 -16.30 13.10 -5.85
N GLY A 288 -16.18 11.94 -6.52
CA GLY A 288 -15.79 10.70 -5.85
C GLY A 288 -14.35 10.74 -5.32
N VAL A 289 -13.46 11.39 -6.07
CA VAL A 289 -12.08 11.61 -5.62
C VAL A 289 -12.05 12.53 -4.39
N LEU A 290 -12.67 13.71 -4.50
CA LEU A 290 -12.63 14.72 -3.44
C LEU A 290 -13.41 14.27 -2.19
N PHE A 291 -14.60 13.67 -2.36
CA PHE A 291 -15.38 13.10 -1.27
C PHE A 291 -14.60 11.99 -0.54
N GLY A 292 -13.94 11.09 -1.30
CA GLY A 292 -13.11 10.04 -0.72
C GLY A 292 -11.93 10.62 0.09
N MET A 293 -11.29 11.71 -0.39
CA MET A 293 -10.22 12.40 0.35
C MET A 293 -10.74 12.99 1.67
N VAL A 294 -11.85 13.73 1.61
CA VAL A 294 -12.46 14.36 2.80
C VAL A 294 -12.93 13.29 3.79
N GLY A 295 -13.61 12.25 3.31
CA GLY A 295 -14.11 11.16 4.14
C GLY A 295 -13.01 10.38 4.84
N ALA A 296 -11.92 10.04 4.11
CA ALA A 296 -10.76 9.38 4.69
C ALA A 296 -10.06 10.27 5.73
N GLY A 297 -9.86 11.55 5.41
CA GLY A 297 -9.27 12.52 6.33
C GLY A 297 -10.10 12.74 7.58
N PHE A 298 -11.41 12.95 7.44
CA PHE A 298 -12.33 13.13 8.56
C PHE A 298 -12.35 11.91 9.51
N SER A 299 -12.40 10.71 8.95
CA SER A 299 -12.32 9.49 9.74
C SER A 299 -10.99 9.36 10.49
N LYS A 300 -9.86 9.75 9.86
CA LYS A 300 -8.55 9.77 10.52
C LYS A 300 -8.48 10.84 11.62
N VAL A 301 -9.12 11.98 11.48
CA VAL A 301 -9.29 12.94 12.59
C VAL A 301 -10.00 12.26 13.75
N GLY A 302 -11.09 11.53 13.49
CA GLY A 302 -11.80 10.74 14.50
C GLY A 302 -10.89 9.70 15.19
N ILE A 303 -9.99 9.02 14.44
CA ILE A 303 -9.00 8.09 15.01
C ILE A 303 -8.06 8.82 15.96
N SER A 304 -7.57 10.01 15.61
CA SER A 304 -6.61 10.77 16.44
C SER A 304 -7.20 11.24 17.77
N LEU A 305 -8.48 11.59 17.76
CA LEU A 305 -9.22 12.05 18.94
C LEU A 305 -9.63 10.89 19.85
N ALA A 306 -9.78 9.71 19.30
CA ALA A 306 -10.24 8.52 20.01
C ALA A 306 -9.18 7.97 20.98
N ARG A 307 -9.64 7.37 22.10
CA ARG A 307 -8.78 6.76 23.12
C ARG A 307 -9.11 5.30 23.41
N GLY A 308 -9.85 4.64 22.53
CA GLY A 308 -10.27 3.28 22.77
C GLY A 308 -10.74 2.55 21.53
N LEU A 309 -10.72 1.23 21.61
CA LEU A 309 -11.02 0.33 20.51
C LEU A 309 -12.41 0.57 19.91
N GLY A 310 -13.41 0.88 20.74
CA GLY A 310 -14.79 1.12 20.29
C GLY A 310 -14.93 2.28 19.30
N TRP A 311 -14.05 3.29 19.33
CA TRP A 311 -14.01 4.39 18.37
C TRP A 311 -13.00 4.15 17.25
N TRP A 312 -11.87 3.54 17.55
CA TRP A 312 -10.84 3.24 16.53
C TRP A 312 -11.38 2.32 15.44
N MET A 313 -12.14 1.29 15.82
CA MET A 313 -12.70 0.32 14.85
C MET A 313 -13.58 0.97 13.78
N PRO A 314 -14.70 1.67 14.11
CA PRO A 314 -15.57 2.25 13.10
C PRO A 314 -14.89 3.37 12.31
N MET A 315 -14.04 4.19 12.95
CA MET A 315 -13.31 5.25 12.26
C MET A 315 -12.28 4.69 11.28
N GLN A 316 -11.57 3.61 11.64
CA GLN A 316 -10.63 2.96 10.76
C GLN A 316 -11.33 2.27 9.57
N PHE A 317 -12.45 1.61 9.83
CA PHE A 317 -13.30 1.04 8.78
C PHE A 317 -13.77 2.12 7.79
N CYS A 318 -14.35 3.22 8.29
CA CYS A 318 -14.80 4.33 7.45
C CYS A 318 -13.66 4.99 6.68
N SER A 319 -12.49 5.20 7.32
CA SER A 319 -11.31 5.73 6.64
C SER A 319 -10.94 4.86 5.44
N SER A 320 -10.83 3.56 5.64
CA SER A 320 -10.39 2.62 4.61
C SER A 320 -11.41 2.40 3.50
N LEU A 321 -12.71 2.50 3.79
CA LEU A 321 -13.80 2.44 2.82
C LEU A 321 -13.70 3.54 1.75
N ASN A 322 -13.20 4.72 2.12
CA ASN A 322 -13.09 5.85 1.21
C ASN A 322 -11.97 5.70 0.15
N PHE A 323 -10.93 4.88 0.40
CA PHE A 323 -9.84 4.73 -0.56
C PHE A 323 -10.25 4.08 -1.89
N PRO A 324 -11.03 2.98 -1.94
CA PRO A 324 -11.56 2.46 -3.19
C PRO A 324 -12.47 3.45 -3.93
N VAL A 325 -13.28 4.26 -3.22
CA VAL A 325 -14.12 5.30 -3.83
C VAL A 325 -13.26 6.33 -4.55
N MET A 326 -12.25 6.85 -3.85
CA MET A 326 -11.27 7.79 -4.40
C MET A 326 -10.49 7.19 -5.56
N GLY A 327 -9.96 5.98 -5.38
CA GLY A 327 -9.09 5.30 -6.36
C GLY A 327 -9.83 4.94 -7.65
N SER A 328 -11.02 4.34 -7.54
CA SER A 328 -11.82 3.95 -8.71
C SER A 328 -12.29 5.18 -9.49
N SER A 329 -12.76 6.22 -8.80
CA SER A 329 -13.18 7.47 -9.44
C SER A 329 -12.00 8.16 -10.14
N GLY A 330 -10.85 8.24 -9.50
CA GLY A 330 -9.64 8.80 -10.07
C GLY A 330 -9.16 8.02 -11.30
N ASN A 331 -9.05 6.69 -11.21
CA ASN A 331 -8.65 5.86 -12.33
C ASN A 331 -9.62 5.97 -13.52
N ALA A 332 -10.92 6.08 -13.25
CA ALA A 332 -11.92 6.26 -14.31
C ALA A 332 -11.74 7.60 -15.06
N ILE A 333 -11.36 8.69 -14.35
CA ILE A 333 -11.02 9.97 -15.01
C ILE A 333 -9.79 9.79 -15.91
N TRP A 334 -8.71 9.19 -15.39
CA TRP A 334 -7.49 8.97 -16.16
C TRP A 334 -7.75 8.14 -17.41
N LEU A 335 -8.50 7.02 -17.30
CA LEU A 335 -8.80 6.13 -18.41
C LEU A 335 -9.69 6.81 -19.49
N SER A 336 -10.61 7.69 -19.09
CA SER A 336 -11.51 8.36 -20.04
C SER A 336 -10.87 9.58 -20.73
N LYS A 337 -9.94 10.29 -20.06
CA LYS A 337 -9.38 11.56 -20.55
C LYS A 337 -8.01 11.41 -21.23
N VAL A 338 -7.33 10.27 -21.08
CA VAL A 338 -6.02 10.01 -21.68
C VAL A 338 -6.16 9.04 -22.85
N PRO A 339 -5.63 9.39 -24.06
CA PRO A 339 -5.63 8.50 -25.21
C PRO A 339 -4.98 7.15 -24.88
N PRO A 340 -5.54 6.00 -25.31
CA PRO A 340 -5.01 4.66 -25.03
C PRO A 340 -3.53 4.50 -25.37
N GLU A 341 -3.05 5.16 -26.44
CA GLU A 341 -1.69 5.05 -26.95
C GLU A 341 -0.63 5.63 -25.99
N ILE A 342 -1.03 6.57 -25.13
CA ILE A 342 -0.13 7.23 -24.16
C ILE A 342 -0.51 6.99 -22.70
N GLN A 343 -1.57 6.21 -22.43
CA GLN A 343 -2.02 5.93 -21.05
C GLN A 343 -0.89 5.39 -20.17
N GLY A 344 -0.11 4.43 -20.67
CA GLY A 344 1.03 3.87 -19.94
C GLY A 344 2.05 4.93 -19.52
N ARG A 345 2.37 5.87 -20.41
CA ARG A 345 3.34 6.96 -20.20
C ARG A 345 2.84 7.95 -19.15
N VAL A 346 1.58 8.34 -19.24
CA VAL A 346 0.94 9.28 -18.29
C VAL A 346 0.76 8.64 -16.91
N PHE A 347 0.34 7.37 -16.83
CA PHE A 347 0.22 6.65 -15.56
C PHE A 347 1.56 6.45 -14.87
N SER A 348 2.63 6.19 -15.63
CA SER A 348 3.98 6.08 -15.08
C SER A 348 4.41 7.35 -14.35
N ILE A 349 4.11 8.53 -14.89
CA ILE A 349 4.41 9.82 -14.23
C ILE A 349 3.62 9.95 -12.92
N SER A 350 2.32 9.63 -12.96
CA SER A 350 1.49 9.67 -11.75
C SER A 350 2.01 8.73 -10.66
N LEU A 351 2.45 7.52 -11.05
CA LEU A 351 3.03 6.55 -10.12
C LEU A 351 4.39 7.00 -9.58
N LEU A 352 5.25 7.59 -10.41
CA LEU A 352 6.54 8.14 -9.99
C LEU A 352 6.37 9.27 -8.98
N ILE A 353 5.50 10.26 -9.26
CA ILE A 353 5.27 11.38 -8.36
C ILE A 353 4.72 10.90 -7.01
N LYS A 354 3.70 10.05 -7.01
CA LYS A 354 3.15 9.46 -5.78
C LYS A 354 4.18 8.59 -5.05
N GLY A 355 4.99 7.84 -5.80
CA GLY A 355 6.04 6.99 -5.25
C GLY A 355 7.16 7.77 -4.58
N LEU A 356 7.56 8.93 -5.12
CA LEU A 356 8.59 9.78 -4.53
C LEU A 356 8.12 10.49 -3.26
N VAL A 357 6.85 10.85 -3.20
CA VAL A 357 6.26 11.56 -2.06
C VAL A 357 6.14 10.65 -0.82
N ALA A 358 5.87 9.36 -1.00
CA ALA A 358 5.64 8.45 0.10
C ALA A 358 6.85 8.27 1.05
N PRO A 359 8.09 8.03 0.58
CA PRO A 359 9.27 7.95 1.44
C PRO A 359 9.57 9.26 2.18
N LEU A 360 9.36 10.41 1.51
CA LEU A 360 9.58 11.72 2.13
C LEU A 360 8.68 11.91 3.36
N GLY A 361 7.39 11.54 3.25
CA GLY A 361 6.47 11.60 4.37
C GLY A 361 6.94 10.75 5.56
N ARG A 362 7.41 9.52 5.29
CA ARG A 362 7.91 8.62 6.33
C ARG A 362 9.20 9.09 6.99
N LEU A 363 10.10 9.65 6.20
CA LEU A 363 11.37 10.18 6.70
C LEU A 363 11.16 11.37 7.66
N LEU A 364 10.20 12.23 7.35
CA LEU A 364 9.95 13.47 8.12
C LEU A 364 9.13 13.20 9.38
N VAL A 365 8.10 12.35 9.31
CA VAL A 365 7.08 12.26 10.35
C VAL A 365 7.60 11.62 11.64
N GLY A 366 8.52 10.67 11.56
CA GLY A 366 9.11 10.01 12.74
C GLY A 366 9.84 10.99 13.64
N PRO A 367 10.90 11.67 13.15
CA PRO A 367 11.61 12.69 13.92
C PRO A 367 10.72 13.83 14.42
N LEU A 368 9.72 14.25 13.62
CA LEU A 368 8.74 15.25 14.08
C LEU A 368 7.93 14.73 15.27
N ALA A 369 7.48 13.47 15.22
CA ALA A 369 6.73 12.87 16.31
C ALA A 369 7.55 12.82 17.60
N ASP A 370 8.77 12.24 17.54
CA ASP A 370 9.56 11.94 18.72
C ASP A 370 10.27 13.16 19.31
N ASN A 371 10.76 14.09 18.47
CA ASN A 371 11.58 15.23 18.93
C ASN A 371 10.81 16.54 19.10
N VAL A 372 9.63 16.69 18.45
CA VAL A 372 8.86 17.91 18.49
C VAL A 372 7.51 17.72 19.19
N PHE A 373 6.68 16.83 18.66
CA PHE A 373 5.29 16.72 19.10
C PHE A 373 5.17 15.99 20.44
N GLU A 374 5.88 14.88 20.64
CA GLU A 374 5.78 14.12 21.89
C GLU A 374 6.31 14.92 23.09
N PRO A 375 7.48 15.60 23.03
CA PRO A 375 7.94 16.48 24.10
C PRO A 375 6.99 17.65 24.37
N ALA A 376 6.44 18.28 23.32
CA ALA A 376 5.55 19.42 23.46
C ALA A 376 4.18 19.08 24.11
N MET A 377 3.78 17.82 24.05
CA MET A 377 2.52 17.32 24.59
C MET A 377 2.67 16.51 25.90
N ARG A 378 3.86 16.42 26.47
CA ARG A 378 4.08 15.88 27.83
C ARG A 378 3.38 16.75 28.88
N PRO A 379 3.05 16.24 30.06
CA PRO A 379 2.52 17.04 31.17
C PRO A 379 3.41 18.26 31.42
N GLY A 380 2.84 19.46 31.38
CA GLY A 380 3.59 20.72 31.44
C GLY A 380 4.21 21.22 30.13
N GLY A 381 4.04 20.50 29.02
CA GLY A 381 4.54 20.91 27.70
C GLY A 381 3.78 22.13 27.13
N HIS A 382 4.46 22.86 26.24
CA HIS A 382 3.97 24.15 25.70
C HIS A 382 2.67 24.04 24.90
N TRP A 383 2.35 22.88 24.32
CA TRP A 383 1.17 22.69 23.49
C TRP A 383 -0.01 22.06 24.23
N VAL A 384 0.19 21.61 25.46
CA VAL A 384 -0.89 21.04 26.29
C VAL A 384 -2.05 22.03 26.51
N PRO A 385 -1.84 23.34 26.75
CA PRO A 385 -2.94 24.28 26.91
C PRO A 385 -3.82 24.41 25.66
N ILE A 386 -3.25 24.22 24.45
CA ILE A 386 -3.95 24.37 23.18
C ILE A 386 -4.59 23.04 22.74
N PHE A 387 -3.80 21.97 22.69
CA PHE A 387 -4.20 20.68 22.11
C PHE A 387 -4.58 19.62 23.15
N GLY A 388 -4.20 19.82 24.42
CA GLY A 388 -4.41 18.82 25.49
C GLY A 388 -5.88 18.49 25.73
N ARG A 389 -6.80 19.45 25.50
CA ARG A 389 -8.25 19.18 25.58
C ARG A 389 -8.72 18.14 24.58
N PHE A 390 -8.13 18.12 23.39
CA PHE A 390 -8.53 17.24 22.28
C PHE A 390 -7.75 15.92 22.31
N PHE A 391 -6.43 16.00 22.39
CA PHE A 391 -5.55 14.83 22.25
C PHE A 391 -5.05 14.29 23.60
N GLY A 392 -5.27 15.01 24.69
CA GLY A 392 -4.76 14.68 26.01
C GLY A 392 -3.33 15.15 26.23
N SER A 393 -2.77 14.77 27.37
CA SER A 393 -1.36 14.97 27.72
C SER A 393 -0.75 13.64 28.17
N GLY A 394 0.52 13.41 27.88
CA GLY A 394 1.23 12.18 28.23
C GLY A 394 1.63 11.36 27.01
N GLN A 395 1.97 10.10 27.25
CA GLN A 395 2.51 9.20 26.22
C GLN A 395 1.54 9.03 25.04
N GLY A 396 2.03 9.26 23.82
CA GLY A 396 1.27 9.15 22.59
C GLY A 396 0.36 10.34 22.27
N ALA A 397 0.30 11.36 23.15
CA ALA A 397 -0.49 12.56 22.89
C ALA A 397 0.11 13.40 21.76
N GLY A 398 1.43 13.53 21.70
CA GLY A 398 2.15 14.20 20.64
C GLY A 398 1.99 13.50 19.28
N ILE A 399 2.16 12.18 19.26
CA ILE A 399 1.95 11.37 18.06
C ILE A 399 0.52 11.53 17.52
N ALA A 400 -0.48 11.51 18.41
CA ALA A 400 -1.88 11.70 18.03
C ALA A 400 -2.19 13.12 17.53
N THR A 401 -1.54 14.14 18.10
CA THR A 401 -1.67 15.51 17.62
C THR A 401 -1.11 15.63 16.20
N LEU A 402 0.09 15.10 15.94
CA LEU A 402 0.68 15.09 14.61
C LEU A 402 -0.18 14.28 13.61
N TYR A 403 -0.68 13.12 14.02
CA TYR A 403 -1.60 12.31 13.21
C TYR A 403 -2.86 13.10 12.86
N GLY A 404 -3.44 13.79 13.82
CA GLY A 404 -4.61 14.65 13.64
C GLY A 404 -4.35 15.81 12.67
N LEU A 405 -3.18 16.46 12.75
CA LEU A 405 -2.78 17.52 11.82
C LEU A 405 -2.61 16.98 10.40
N CYS A 406 -1.99 15.82 10.22
CA CYS A 406 -1.92 15.16 8.92
C CYS A 406 -3.33 14.85 8.38
N ALA A 407 -4.23 14.36 9.24
CA ALA A 407 -5.60 14.05 8.87
C ALA A 407 -6.41 15.32 8.49
N ILE A 408 -6.25 16.41 9.24
CA ILE A 408 -6.84 17.72 8.92
C ILE A 408 -6.30 18.22 7.58
N SER A 409 -5.00 18.10 7.31
CA SER A 409 -4.41 18.45 6.01
C SER A 409 -5.05 17.67 4.87
N MET A 410 -5.34 16.35 5.06
CA MET A 410 -6.07 15.54 4.06
C MET A 410 -7.47 16.10 3.78
N VAL A 411 -8.20 16.51 4.83
CA VAL A 411 -9.52 17.15 4.69
C VAL A 411 -9.41 18.47 3.93
N LEU A 412 -8.46 19.33 4.32
CA LEU A 412 -8.27 20.65 3.69
C LEU A 412 -7.86 20.53 2.22
N ILE A 413 -7.02 19.55 1.87
CA ILE A 413 -6.65 19.25 0.48
C ILE A 413 -7.87 18.82 -0.32
N GLY A 414 -8.69 17.92 0.22
CA GLY A 414 -9.94 17.50 -0.42
C GLY A 414 -10.92 18.65 -0.60
N LEU A 415 -11.15 19.48 0.43
CA LEU A 415 -12.00 20.66 0.36
C LEU A 415 -11.44 21.74 -0.59
N GLY A 416 -10.12 21.98 -0.56
CA GLY A 416 -9.44 22.88 -1.49
C GLY A 416 -9.63 22.49 -2.95
N GLY A 417 -9.72 21.17 -3.22
CA GLY A 417 -10.06 20.64 -4.54
C GLY A 417 -11.44 21.11 -5.05
N TYR A 418 -12.42 21.26 -4.17
CA TYR A 418 -13.74 21.84 -4.54
C TYR A 418 -13.68 23.32 -4.88
N CYS A 419 -12.68 24.04 -4.36
CA CYS A 419 -12.51 25.48 -4.61
C CYS A 419 -11.70 25.76 -5.89
N TYR A 420 -11.03 24.75 -6.47
CA TYR A 420 -10.20 24.93 -7.67
C TYR A 420 -11.00 24.68 -8.96
N PRO A 421 -11.35 25.74 -9.75
CA PRO A 421 -12.26 25.62 -10.89
C PRO A 421 -11.82 24.61 -11.94
N SER A 422 -10.52 24.60 -12.31
CA SER A 422 -9.99 23.69 -13.32
C SER A 422 -10.07 22.21 -12.93
N LEU A 423 -10.05 21.92 -11.61
CA LEU A 423 -10.21 20.59 -11.09
C LEU A 423 -11.69 20.15 -11.12
N LYS A 424 -12.57 21.04 -10.69
CA LYS A 424 -14.02 20.80 -10.64
C LYS A 424 -14.61 20.52 -12.01
N THR A 425 -14.10 21.18 -13.05
CA THR A 425 -14.60 21.09 -14.42
C THR A 425 -13.82 20.07 -15.28
N VAL A 426 -12.91 19.30 -14.71
CA VAL A 426 -12.07 18.34 -15.45
C VAL A 426 -12.91 17.27 -16.17
N ASP A 427 -13.98 16.83 -15.54
CA ASP A 427 -14.88 15.81 -16.09
C ASP A 427 -15.79 16.35 -17.22
N THR A 428 -16.14 17.65 -17.15
CA THR A 428 -17.07 18.31 -18.07
C THR A 428 -16.36 19.05 -19.20
N ASN A 429 -15.23 19.70 -18.94
CA ASN A 429 -14.52 20.53 -19.96
C ASN A 429 -13.55 19.72 -20.83
N LEU A 430 -13.10 18.55 -20.37
CA LEU A 430 -12.31 17.65 -21.20
C LEU A 430 -13.25 16.56 -21.75
N PRO A 431 -13.45 16.48 -23.07
CA PRO A 431 -14.27 15.42 -23.67
C PRO A 431 -13.65 14.05 -23.39
N ASP A 432 -14.51 13.03 -23.20
CA ASP A 432 -14.05 11.66 -23.12
C ASP A 432 -13.46 11.22 -24.46
N TYR A 433 -12.29 10.60 -24.45
CA TYR A 433 -11.58 10.22 -25.68
C TYR A 433 -12.39 9.26 -26.55
N VAL A 434 -13.21 8.39 -25.96
CA VAL A 434 -14.07 7.43 -26.68
C VAL A 434 -15.18 8.14 -27.43
N THR A 435 -15.80 9.16 -26.83
CA THR A 435 -16.87 9.96 -27.48
C THR A 435 -16.34 10.85 -28.59
N ALA A 436 -15.10 11.32 -28.53
CA ALA A 436 -14.50 12.12 -29.60
C ALA A 436 -14.28 11.30 -30.88
N LYS A 437 -14.03 9.99 -30.77
CA LYS A 437 -13.80 9.09 -31.90
C LYS A 437 -15.11 8.57 -32.51
N GLU A 438 -16.15 8.41 -31.73
CA GLU A 438 -17.50 8.05 -32.21
C GLU A 438 -18.19 9.21 -32.96
N ASN A 439 -17.88 10.47 -32.61
CA ASN A 439 -18.41 11.66 -33.26
C ASN A 439 -17.63 12.08 -34.51
N SER A 440 -16.49 11.42 -34.80
CA SER A 440 -15.66 11.67 -36.03
C SER A 440 -15.88 10.65 -37.12
N ASN A 441 -16.72 9.64 -36.90
CA ASN A 441 -17.23 8.69 -37.89
C ASN A 441 -18.70 8.95 -38.15
#